data_7a01648f6e60632fa0b25abea3a53f18
#
_entry.id   7a01648f6e60632fa0b25abea3a53f18
#
_cell.length_a   1.000
_cell.length_b   1.000
_cell.length_c   1.000
_cell.angle_alpha   90.00
_cell.angle_beta   90.00
_cell.angle_gamma   90.00
#
_symmetry.space_group_name_H-M   'P 1'
#
loop_
_entity.id
_entity.type
_entity.pdbx_description
1 polymer ?
#
loop_
_entity_poly.entity_id
_entity_poly.type
_entity_poly.pdbx_seq_one_letter_code
_entity_poly.pdbx_strand_id
1 'polypeptide(L)'
;MKKFLSMTVLLLIIVLAGCQKDQTTKSKQKTNTNDAKVVKTEKLETMSYENFYENLKEEEWNDLDIIQVADQKITAVIGNYFLVLNENKKNHTYKINKIIDLHPYGMNYYYKEESTMFYPSKDGEKYLIYNECRYNSKDQTINAKDDKELKSIVIDLKRDEVTYRKGNHLENLKKKEGVSENNYPKIAKFSKDMKQYAKKKKYELMTNFYLKSGKDRFWVMKPFYEENILEGRIFRYHEGKIQCVFKFREP
;
A
#
# COMPACT_ATOMS: atom_id res chain seq x y z
N MET A 1 -40.14 -30.51 -51.68
CA MET A 1 -39.90 -29.48 -50.63
C MET A 1 -38.43 -29.27 -50.24
N LYS A 2 -37.45 -30.03 -50.71
CA LYS A 2 -36.00 -29.83 -50.33
C LYS A 2 -35.20 -28.88 -51.24
N LYS A 3 -35.74 -28.42 -52.36
CA LYS A 3 -35.04 -27.51 -53.29
C LYS A 3 -35.30 -26.04 -53.07
N PHE A 4 -36.35 -25.67 -52.33
CA PHE A 4 -36.66 -24.26 -52.03
C PHE A 4 -35.88 -23.69 -50.84
N LEU A 5 -35.41 -24.55 -49.94
CA LEU A 5 -34.65 -24.11 -48.75
C LEU A 5 -33.19 -23.71 -49.09
N SER A 6 -32.63 -24.27 -50.18
CA SER A 6 -31.25 -23.97 -50.60
C SER A 6 -31.11 -22.61 -51.27
N MET A 7 -32.18 -22.11 -51.88
CA MET A 7 -32.10 -20.84 -52.63
C MET A 7 -32.28 -19.61 -51.72
N THR A 8 -33.01 -19.76 -50.62
CA THR A 8 -33.22 -18.69 -49.63
C THR A 8 -31.98 -18.42 -48.79
N VAL A 9 -31.20 -19.46 -48.50
CA VAL A 9 -29.95 -19.32 -47.72
C VAL A 9 -28.84 -18.67 -48.59
N LEU A 10 -28.83 -18.91 -49.89
CA LEU A 10 -27.86 -18.30 -50.80
C LEU A 10 -28.13 -16.82 -51.01
N LEU A 11 -29.41 -16.39 -51.02
CA LEU A 11 -29.77 -14.96 -51.12
C LEU A 11 -29.42 -14.17 -49.86
N LEU A 12 -29.46 -14.79 -48.66
CA LEU A 12 -29.13 -14.14 -47.40
C LEU A 12 -27.63 -13.85 -47.25
N ILE A 13 -26.79 -14.70 -47.88
CA ILE A 13 -25.31 -14.54 -47.82
C ILE A 13 -24.85 -13.38 -48.73
N ILE A 14 -25.56 -13.10 -49.83
CA ILE A 14 -25.22 -12.03 -50.76
C ILE A 14 -25.58 -10.64 -50.20
N VAL A 15 -26.60 -10.55 -49.34
CA VAL A 15 -26.99 -9.28 -48.73
C VAL A 15 -26.06 -8.88 -47.58
N LEU A 16 -25.36 -9.82 -46.94
CA LEU A 16 -24.38 -9.54 -45.89
C LEU A 16 -22.96 -9.19 -46.41
N ALA A 17 -22.68 -9.45 -47.70
CA ALA A 17 -21.39 -9.12 -48.30
C ALA A 17 -21.34 -7.73 -48.95
N GLY A 18 -22.46 -6.99 -48.96
CA GLY A 18 -22.60 -5.70 -49.67
C GLY A 18 -22.43 -4.43 -48.83
N CYS A 19 -22.21 -4.52 -47.54
CA CYS A 19 -22.10 -3.35 -46.64
C CYS A 19 -20.75 -3.26 -45.94
N GLN A 20 -19.67 -3.63 -46.61
CA GLN A 20 -18.31 -3.28 -46.17
C GLN A 20 -17.63 -2.45 -47.23
N LYS A 21 -18.06 -1.20 -47.39
CA LYS A 21 -17.27 -0.16 -48.01
C LYS A 21 -16.88 0.89 -46.99
N ASP A 22 -15.62 0.82 -46.61
CA ASP A 22 -14.73 1.92 -46.30
C ASP A 22 -15.33 3.13 -45.52
N GLN A 23 -15.31 3.00 -44.19
CA GLN A 23 -14.88 4.13 -43.39
C GLN A 23 -13.77 3.67 -42.44
N THR A 24 -12.57 3.53 -42.95
CA THR A 24 -11.34 3.69 -42.18
C THR A 24 -11.27 5.16 -41.73
N THR A 25 -12.20 5.57 -40.91
CA THR A 25 -11.93 6.66 -39.98
C THR A 25 -10.93 6.08 -39.00
N LYS A 26 -9.65 6.24 -39.30
CA LYS A 26 -8.62 6.25 -38.28
C LYS A 26 -9.06 7.31 -37.27
N SER A 27 -9.92 6.93 -36.33
CA SER A 27 -9.93 7.58 -35.05
C SER A 27 -8.54 7.31 -34.51
N LYS A 28 -7.65 8.25 -34.75
CA LYS A 28 -6.52 8.48 -33.86
C LYS A 28 -7.19 8.64 -32.50
N GLN A 29 -7.36 7.51 -31.82
CA GLN A 29 -7.45 7.50 -30.39
C GLN A 29 -6.17 8.23 -29.98
N LYS A 30 -6.28 9.55 -29.78
CA LYS A 30 -5.33 10.28 -28.95
C LYS A 30 -5.40 9.52 -27.65
N THR A 31 -4.51 8.55 -27.49
CA THR A 31 -4.06 8.12 -26.20
C THR A 31 -3.57 9.41 -25.57
N ASN A 32 -4.46 10.05 -24.82
CA ASN A 32 -4.08 11.06 -23.85
C ASN A 32 -3.21 10.32 -22.85
N THR A 33 -1.95 10.14 -23.19
CA THR A 33 -0.89 9.73 -22.27
C THR A 33 -0.62 10.91 -21.36
N ASN A 34 -1.57 11.22 -20.50
CA ASN A 34 -1.32 11.98 -19.29
C ASN A 34 -0.59 11.07 -18.31
N ASP A 35 0.52 10.48 -18.74
CA ASP A 35 1.42 9.76 -17.86
C ASP A 35 1.87 10.72 -16.76
N ALA A 36 1.79 10.28 -15.51
CA ALA A 36 2.30 11.05 -14.40
C ALA A 36 3.76 11.43 -14.69
N LYS A 37 3.98 12.72 -14.88
CA LYS A 37 5.28 13.24 -15.25
C LYS A 37 6.26 13.10 -14.11
N VAL A 38 7.43 12.52 -14.36
CA VAL A 38 8.55 12.58 -13.43
C VAL A 38 8.95 14.04 -13.25
N VAL A 39 8.95 14.51 -12.01
CA VAL A 39 9.39 15.87 -11.68
C VAL A 39 10.87 15.86 -11.34
N LYS A 40 11.28 14.95 -10.45
CA LYS A 40 12.68 14.74 -10.06
C LYS A 40 12.87 13.34 -9.48
N THR A 41 14.10 12.88 -9.47
CA THR A 41 14.55 11.71 -8.71
C THR A 41 15.71 12.17 -7.82
N GLU A 42 15.73 11.75 -6.58
CA GLU A 42 16.78 12.09 -5.63
C GLU A 42 17.11 10.87 -4.76
N LYS A 43 18.23 10.95 -4.04
CA LYS A 43 18.62 9.92 -3.09
C LYS A 43 17.61 9.87 -1.95
N LEU A 44 17.23 8.66 -1.55
CA LEU A 44 16.37 8.46 -0.40
C LEU A 44 17.13 8.82 0.89
N GLU A 45 16.57 9.74 1.65
CA GLU A 45 17.11 10.11 2.94
C GLU A 45 16.52 9.21 4.05
N THR A 46 17.39 8.79 4.95
CA THR A 46 17.03 8.02 6.14
C THR A 46 17.47 8.74 7.38
N MET A 47 16.77 8.53 8.48
CA MET A 47 17.10 9.13 9.77
C MET A 47 17.54 8.07 10.79
N SER A 48 18.22 8.50 11.84
CA SER A 48 18.57 7.64 12.97
C SER A 48 17.35 7.32 13.83
N TYR A 49 17.47 6.26 14.65
CA TYR A 49 16.40 5.88 15.56
C TYR A 49 16.19 6.94 16.65
N GLU A 50 17.25 7.55 17.13
CA GLU A 50 17.23 8.62 18.13
C GLU A 50 16.42 9.82 17.60
N ASN A 51 16.77 10.31 16.41
CA ASN A 51 16.06 11.42 15.78
C ASN A 51 14.58 11.08 15.51
N PHE A 52 14.30 9.87 15.08
CA PHE A 52 12.91 9.40 14.90
C PHE A 52 12.15 9.46 16.23
N TYR A 53 12.73 8.90 17.30
CA TYR A 53 12.10 8.83 18.61
C TYR A 53 11.81 10.22 19.19
N GLU A 54 12.75 11.15 19.04
CA GLU A 54 12.62 12.54 19.50
C GLU A 54 11.57 13.34 18.69
N ASN A 55 11.40 13.03 17.41
CA ASN A 55 10.49 13.77 16.53
C ASN A 55 9.08 13.16 16.44
N LEU A 56 8.90 11.92 16.87
CA LEU A 56 7.59 11.27 16.86
C LEU A 56 6.69 11.91 17.92
N LYS A 57 5.54 12.40 17.47
CA LYS A 57 4.58 13.05 18.37
C LYS A 57 3.81 12.03 19.18
N GLU A 58 3.39 12.41 20.37
CA GLU A 58 2.65 11.53 21.30
C GLU A 58 1.39 10.94 20.65
N GLU A 59 0.63 11.74 19.92
CA GLU A 59 -0.56 11.28 19.21
C GLU A 59 -0.29 10.25 18.09
N GLU A 60 0.95 10.19 17.59
CA GLU A 60 1.37 9.26 16.52
C GLU A 60 1.85 7.91 17.07
N TRP A 61 2.20 7.82 18.34
CA TRP A 61 2.84 6.63 18.92
C TRP A 61 1.98 5.36 18.84
N ASN A 62 0.70 5.52 18.76
CA ASN A 62 -0.25 4.40 18.73
C ASN A 62 -0.68 3.99 17.32
N ASP A 63 -0.18 4.65 16.27
CA ASP A 63 -0.66 4.47 14.90
C ASP A 63 0.28 3.63 14.03
N LEU A 64 0.90 2.63 14.64
CA LEU A 64 1.70 1.65 13.91
C LEU A 64 0.80 0.77 13.03
N ASP A 65 0.99 0.84 11.72
CA ASP A 65 0.31 0.01 10.74
C ASP A 65 1.29 -0.78 9.88
N ILE A 66 0.97 -2.06 9.61
CA ILE A 66 1.75 -2.90 8.71
C ILE A 66 1.30 -2.66 7.27
N ILE A 67 2.20 -2.17 6.44
CA ILE A 67 1.95 -1.95 5.00
C ILE A 67 2.15 -3.24 4.21
N GLN A 68 3.23 -3.97 4.49
CA GLN A 68 3.50 -5.23 3.80
C GLN A 68 4.36 -6.16 4.66
N VAL A 69 4.13 -7.45 4.48
CA VAL A 69 5.04 -8.51 4.93
C VAL A 69 5.52 -9.25 3.69
N ALA A 70 6.79 -9.12 3.35
CA ALA A 70 7.41 -9.74 2.20
C ALA A 70 8.70 -10.43 2.63
N ASP A 71 8.79 -11.72 2.33
CA ASP A 71 9.94 -12.58 2.61
C ASP A 71 10.51 -12.37 4.04
N GLN A 72 11.62 -11.68 4.20
CA GLN A 72 12.30 -11.43 5.48
C GLN A 72 12.16 -9.97 5.93
N LYS A 73 11.17 -9.28 5.41
CA LYS A 73 11.00 -7.85 5.58
C LYS A 73 9.55 -7.54 6.00
N ILE A 74 9.39 -6.66 6.96
CA ILE A 74 8.14 -5.98 7.25
C ILE A 74 8.33 -4.50 6.94
N THR A 75 7.41 -3.93 6.20
CA THR A 75 7.30 -2.47 6.10
C THR A 75 6.07 -2.02 6.86
N ALA A 76 6.24 -0.95 7.59
CA ALA A 76 5.21 -0.40 8.44
C ALA A 76 5.24 1.13 8.37
N VAL A 77 4.19 1.75 8.84
CA VAL A 77 4.11 3.20 9.01
C VAL A 77 3.70 3.51 10.44
N ILE A 78 4.25 4.56 10.99
CA ILE A 78 3.84 5.15 12.28
C ILE A 78 3.89 6.66 12.13
N GLY A 79 2.78 7.35 12.37
CA GLY A 79 2.67 8.76 12.02
C GLY A 79 3.07 8.99 10.56
N ASN A 80 4.02 9.88 10.34
CA ASN A 80 4.54 10.17 8.99
C ASN A 80 5.88 9.45 8.68
N TYR A 81 6.21 8.41 9.43
CA TYR A 81 7.46 7.68 9.26
C TYR A 81 7.21 6.31 8.64
N PHE A 82 7.89 6.04 7.52
CA PHE A 82 7.87 4.74 6.86
C PHE A 82 9.06 3.91 7.34
N LEU A 83 8.76 2.77 7.93
CA LEU A 83 9.72 1.89 8.59
C LEU A 83 10.00 0.66 7.73
N VAL A 84 11.25 0.29 7.59
CA VAL A 84 11.69 -0.98 7.01
C VAL A 84 12.33 -1.82 8.11
N LEU A 85 11.71 -2.96 8.39
CA LEU A 85 12.14 -3.90 9.42
C LEU A 85 12.70 -5.16 8.75
N ASN A 86 13.91 -5.57 9.11
CA ASN A 86 14.52 -6.80 8.62
C ASN A 86 14.49 -7.92 9.67
N GLU A 87 14.21 -9.13 9.22
CA GLU A 87 14.16 -10.32 10.08
C GLU A 87 15.57 -10.77 10.50
N ASN A 88 15.73 -11.03 11.79
CA ASN A 88 16.84 -11.82 12.30
C ASN A 88 16.47 -13.31 12.20
N LYS A 89 17.06 -14.03 11.26
CA LYS A 89 16.77 -15.45 10.99
C LYS A 89 17.00 -16.39 12.16
N LYS A 90 17.86 -16.02 13.13
CA LYS A 90 18.18 -16.89 14.27
C LYS A 90 17.03 -17.04 15.25
N ASN A 91 16.28 -15.98 15.46
CA ASN A 91 15.22 -15.92 16.48
C ASN A 91 13.88 -15.41 15.94
N HIS A 92 13.79 -15.16 14.62
CA HIS A 92 12.60 -14.63 13.95
C HIS A 92 12.08 -13.31 14.54
N THR A 93 12.98 -12.48 15.08
CA THR A 93 12.65 -11.10 15.47
C THR A 93 12.99 -10.13 14.38
N TYR A 94 12.39 -8.95 14.41
CA TYR A 94 12.63 -7.90 13.44
C TYR A 94 13.34 -6.73 14.10
N LYS A 95 14.19 -6.06 13.33
CA LYS A 95 14.86 -4.83 13.72
C LYS A 95 14.68 -3.78 12.66
N ILE A 96 14.61 -2.53 13.08
CA ILE A 96 14.57 -1.39 12.17
C ILE A 96 15.88 -1.38 11.38
N ASN A 97 15.73 -1.35 10.06
CA ASN A 97 16.81 -1.21 9.10
C ASN A 97 16.86 0.18 8.50
N LYS A 98 15.70 0.77 8.19
CA LYS A 98 15.59 2.13 7.67
C LYS A 98 14.36 2.82 8.27
N ILE A 99 14.51 4.11 8.50
CA ILE A 99 13.42 5.03 8.86
C ILE A 99 13.45 6.15 7.84
N ILE A 100 12.31 6.37 7.19
CA ILE A 100 12.14 7.37 6.15
C ILE A 100 11.07 8.35 6.62
N ASP A 101 11.45 9.62 6.80
CA ASP A 101 10.49 10.68 7.06
C ASP A 101 9.75 11.03 5.77
N LEU A 102 8.43 10.97 5.79
CA LEU A 102 7.58 11.28 4.65
C LEU A 102 7.22 12.77 4.52
N HIS A 103 7.45 13.58 5.56
CA HIS A 103 7.13 15.00 5.54
C HIS A 103 7.86 15.78 4.43
N PRO A 104 9.19 15.60 4.21
CA PRO A 104 9.90 16.32 3.15
C PRO A 104 9.35 16.03 1.75
N TYR A 105 8.69 14.88 1.59
CA TYR A 105 8.09 14.46 0.33
C TYR A 105 6.65 14.93 0.15
N GLY A 106 6.09 15.63 1.16
CA GLY A 106 4.73 16.14 1.16
C GLY A 106 3.67 15.05 1.27
N MET A 107 4.03 13.91 1.88
CA MET A 107 3.15 12.78 2.17
C MET A 107 2.81 12.80 3.66
N ASN A 108 1.54 13.00 3.99
CA ASN A 108 1.05 13.04 5.35
C ASN A 108 0.07 11.88 5.57
N TYR A 109 0.55 10.81 6.19
CA TYR A 109 -0.29 9.64 6.47
C TYR A 109 -1.32 9.91 7.56
N TYR A 110 -0.92 10.65 8.58
CA TYR A 110 -1.68 10.81 9.80
C TYR A 110 -2.59 12.05 9.84
N TYR A 111 -2.55 12.92 8.84
CA TYR A 111 -3.31 14.16 8.93
C TYR A 111 -4.79 13.95 8.64
N LYS A 112 -5.64 14.51 9.51
CA LYS A 112 -7.11 14.55 9.42
C LYS A 112 -7.67 15.03 8.07
N GLU A 113 -6.83 15.56 7.20
CA GLU A 113 -7.22 16.18 5.95
C GLU A 113 -6.74 15.45 4.69
N GLU A 114 -5.82 14.50 4.79
CA GLU A 114 -5.27 13.79 3.63
C GLU A 114 -5.19 12.29 3.87
N SER A 115 -5.70 11.51 2.94
CA SER A 115 -5.55 10.06 2.95
C SER A 115 -4.39 9.67 2.07
N THR A 116 -3.36 9.11 2.65
CA THR A 116 -2.19 8.59 1.95
C THR A 116 -2.31 7.09 1.77
N MET A 117 -2.18 6.64 0.53
CA MET A 117 -2.22 5.23 0.16
C MET A 117 -0.83 4.75 -0.21
N PHE A 118 -0.53 3.50 0.15
CA PHE A 118 0.73 2.84 -0.17
C PHE A 118 0.46 1.66 -1.11
N TYR A 119 1.16 1.56 -2.20
CA TYR A 119 1.04 0.45 -3.14
C TYR A 119 2.39 -0.26 -3.24
N PRO A 120 2.54 -1.43 -2.60
CA PRO A 120 3.80 -2.16 -2.59
C PRO A 120 4.04 -2.94 -3.88
N SER A 121 5.31 -3.16 -4.23
CA SER A 121 5.70 -4.21 -5.16
C SER A 121 5.62 -5.58 -4.48
N LYS A 122 5.59 -6.64 -5.28
CA LYS A 122 5.45 -8.01 -4.76
C LYS A 122 6.61 -8.42 -3.84
N ASP A 123 7.80 -7.96 -4.16
CA ASP A 123 9.04 -8.25 -3.41
C ASP A 123 9.29 -7.30 -2.22
N GLY A 124 8.44 -6.27 -2.05
CA GLY A 124 8.62 -5.29 -0.99
C GLY A 124 9.82 -4.37 -1.16
N GLU A 125 10.31 -4.20 -2.39
CA GLU A 125 11.42 -3.31 -2.68
C GLU A 125 11.00 -1.94 -3.20
N LYS A 126 9.75 -1.83 -3.71
CA LYS A 126 9.24 -0.59 -4.28
C LYS A 126 7.87 -0.26 -3.72
N TYR A 127 7.64 1.02 -3.47
CA TYR A 127 6.39 1.55 -2.93
C TYR A 127 5.98 2.81 -3.69
N LEU A 128 4.81 2.78 -4.29
CA LEU A 128 4.14 4.00 -4.74
C LEU A 128 3.31 4.54 -3.58
N ILE A 129 3.59 5.77 -3.18
CA ILE A 129 2.87 6.50 -2.14
C ILE A 129 2.12 7.65 -2.80
N TYR A 130 0.85 7.80 -2.45
CA TYR A 130 -0.08 8.63 -3.18
C TYR A 130 -1.13 9.24 -2.26
N ASN A 131 -1.37 10.54 -2.38
CA ASN A 131 -2.41 11.23 -1.65
C ASN A 131 -3.71 11.24 -2.46
N GLU A 132 -4.70 10.47 -2.02
CA GLU A 132 -5.95 10.25 -2.76
C GLU A 132 -7.04 11.28 -2.47
N CYS A 133 -7.19 11.65 -1.22
CA CYS A 133 -8.31 12.48 -0.77
C CYS A 133 -7.84 13.64 0.09
N ARG A 134 -8.64 14.68 0.10
CA ARG A 134 -8.53 15.79 1.03
C ARG A 134 -9.78 15.85 1.90
N TYR A 135 -9.61 15.77 3.20
CA TYR A 135 -10.70 15.97 4.14
C TYR A 135 -10.95 17.47 4.34
N ASN A 136 -12.17 17.90 4.15
CA ASN A 136 -12.59 19.26 4.47
C ASN A 136 -13.23 19.28 5.86
N SER A 137 -12.53 19.85 6.83
CA SER A 137 -13.01 19.91 8.22
C SER A 137 -14.21 20.81 8.44
N LYS A 138 -14.50 21.75 7.50
CA LYS A 138 -15.63 22.69 7.62
C LYS A 138 -16.97 22.03 7.33
N ASP A 139 -17.02 21.16 6.36
CA ASP A 139 -18.25 20.48 5.93
C ASP A 139 -18.23 18.97 6.17
N GLN A 140 -17.16 18.47 6.80
CA GLN A 140 -16.93 17.04 7.08
C GLN A 140 -16.98 16.16 5.82
N THR A 141 -16.65 16.72 4.67
CA THR A 141 -16.62 15.98 3.42
C THR A 141 -15.22 15.50 3.07
N ILE A 142 -15.15 14.34 2.39
CA ILE A 142 -13.94 13.84 1.77
C ILE A 142 -14.04 14.14 0.28
N ASN A 143 -13.18 15.02 -0.20
CA ASN A 143 -13.12 15.38 -1.62
C ASN A 143 -11.94 14.68 -2.28
N ALA A 144 -12.20 13.99 -3.40
CA ALA A 144 -11.12 13.52 -4.24
C ALA A 144 -10.33 14.72 -4.78
N LYS A 145 -9.00 14.65 -4.72
CA LYS A 145 -8.16 15.69 -5.34
C LYS A 145 -8.33 15.64 -6.85
N ASP A 146 -8.37 16.83 -7.48
CA ASP A 146 -8.30 16.91 -8.93
C ASP A 146 -7.00 16.25 -9.42
N ASP A 147 -7.08 15.50 -10.50
CA ASP A 147 -5.98 14.80 -11.14
C ASP A 147 -4.70 15.63 -11.33
N LYS A 148 -4.84 16.93 -11.49
CA LYS A 148 -3.72 17.87 -11.64
C LYS A 148 -3.01 18.18 -10.33
N GLU A 149 -3.67 17.97 -9.20
CA GLU A 149 -3.13 18.26 -7.86
C GLU A 149 -2.50 17.04 -7.20
N LEU A 150 -2.71 15.86 -7.79
CA LEU A 150 -2.23 14.63 -7.21
C LEU A 150 -0.71 14.57 -7.22
N LYS A 151 -0.15 14.45 -6.04
CA LYS A 151 1.27 14.22 -5.83
C LYS A 151 1.45 12.75 -5.48
N SER A 152 2.42 12.13 -6.10
CA SER A 152 2.83 10.78 -5.75
C SER A 152 4.35 10.70 -5.72
N ILE A 153 4.86 9.82 -4.89
CA ILE A 153 6.26 9.45 -4.85
C ILE A 153 6.40 7.95 -5.06
N VAL A 154 7.52 7.56 -5.63
CA VAL A 154 7.93 6.16 -5.72
C VAL A 154 9.20 6.01 -4.92
N ILE A 155 9.14 5.25 -3.82
CA ILE A 155 10.31 4.85 -3.04
C ILE A 155 10.84 3.54 -3.64
N ASP A 156 12.10 3.51 -4.03
CA ASP A 156 12.83 2.32 -4.45
C ASP A 156 13.91 2.00 -3.39
N LEU A 157 13.60 1.04 -2.52
CA LEU A 157 14.48 0.65 -1.41
C LEU A 157 15.77 -0.02 -1.87
N LYS A 158 15.75 -0.64 -3.06
CA LYS A 158 16.91 -1.32 -3.63
C LYS A 158 17.92 -0.33 -4.20
N ARG A 159 17.43 0.78 -4.75
CA ARG A 159 18.28 1.84 -5.33
C ARG A 159 18.58 2.96 -4.34
N ASP A 160 17.89 2.98 -3.20
CA ASP A 160 17.90 4.11 -2.27
C ASP A 160 17.50 5.43 -2.94
N GLU A 161 16.42 5.39 -3.71
CA GLU A 161 15.94 6.53 -4.48
C GLU A 161 14.47 6.84 -4.17
N VAL A 162 14.11 8.10 -4.26
CA VAL A 162 12.74 8.58 -4.31
C VAL A 162 12.50 9.35 -5.60
N THR A 163 11.44 8.99 -6.31
CA THR A 163 11.02 9.65 -7.55
C THR A 163 9.70 10.38 -7.33
N TYR A 164 9.70 11.68 -7.55
CA TYR A 164 8.52 12.51 -7.47
C TYR A 164 7.76 12.49 -8.78
N ARG A 165 6.45 12.38 -8.69
CA ARG A 165 5.55 12.41 -9.82
C ARG A 165 4.42 13.42 -9.60
N LYS A 166 3.98 14.05 -10.68
CA LYS A 166 2.86 15.00 -10.69
C LYS A 166 1.88 14.61 -11.79
N GLY A 167 0.60 14.73 -11.46
CA GLY A 167 -0.48 14.29 -12.33
C GLY A 167 -0.76 12.79 -12.19
N ASN A 168 -1.86 12.31 -12.73
CA ASN A 168 -2.26 10.93 -12.52
C ASN A 168 -2.57 10.19 -13.82
N HIS A 169 -2.45 9.00 -13.71
CA HIS A 169 -3.20 7.82 -14.09
C HIS A 169 -2.69 6.73 -13.16
N LEU A 170 -3.25 6.68 -11.98
CA LEU A 170 -2.84 5.80 -10.90
C LEU A 170 -2.62 4.35 -11.40
N GLU A 171 -3.55 3.85 -12.21
CA GLU A 171 -3.45 2.49 -12.75
C GLU A 171 -2.27 2.31 -13.72
N ASN A 172 -1.99 3.30 -14.56
CA ASN A 172 -0.82 3.26 -15.44
C ASN A 172 0.46 3.32 -14.62
N LEU A 173 0.47 4.14 -13.58
CA LEU A 173 1.61 4.29 -12.68
C LEU A 173 1.86 3.01 -11.88
N LYS A 174 0.83 2.40 -11.30
CA LYS A 174 0.91 1.10 -10.63
C LYS A 174 1.52 0.04 -11.55
N LYS A 175 1.01 -0.06 -12.77
CA LYS A 175 1.52 -1.02 -13.78
C LYS A 175 2.99 -0.75 -14.13
N LYS A 176 3.35 0.51 -14.36
CA LYS A 176 4.72 0.92 -14.71
C LYS A 176 5.71 0.62 -13.60
N GLU A 177 5.33 0.87 -12.36
CA GLU A 177 6.20 0.65 -11.20
C GLU A 177 6.15 -0.79 -10.67
N GLY A 178 5.26 -1.64 -11.19
CA GLY A 178 5.11 -3.02 -10.75
C GLY A 178 4.54 -3.14 -9.33
N VAL A 179 3.72 -2.17 -8.92
CA VAL A 179 3.08 -2.11 -7.60
C VAL A 179 1.59 -2.35 -7.71
N SER A 180 0.96 -2.81 -6.62
CA SER A 180 -0.46 -3.11 -6.62
C SER A 180 -1.00 -3.27 -5.20
N GLU A 181 -2.26 -2.93 -4.98
CA GLU A 181 -3.04 -3.28 -3.79
C GLU A 181 -3.12 -4.81 -3.56
N ASN A 182 -3.00 -5.60 -4.60
CA ASN A 182 -2.96 -7.05 -4.49
C ASN A 182 -1.71 -7.58 -3.76
N ASN A 183 -0.70 -6.73 -3.57
CA ASN A 183 0.50 -7.06 -2.83
C ASN A 183 0.38 -6.75 -1.33
N TYR A 184 -0.72 -6.12 -0.90
CA TYR A 184 -1.01 -6.00 0.53
C TYR A 184 -1.20 -7.37 1.19
N PRO A 185 -0.82 -7.50 2.46
CA PRO A 185 -1.18 -8.67 3.23
C PRO A 185 -2.71 -8.81 3.28
N LYS A 186 -3.21 -10.00 3.09
CA LYS A 186 -4.64 -10.25 3.22
C LYS A 186 -5.04 -10.13 4.68
N ILE A 187 -6.04 -9.29 4.95
CA ILE A 187 -6.63 -9.17 6.29
C ILE A 187 -7.37 -10.46 6.63
N ALA A 188 -7.09 -11.02 7.80
CA ALA A 188 -7.76 -12.20 8.32
C ALA A 188 -8.45 -11.89 9.65
N LYS A 189 -9.47 -12.66 9.98
CA LYS A 189 -10.10 -12.58 11.30
C LYS A 189 -9.19 -13.17 12.38
N PHE A 190 -9.14 -12.52 13.53
CA PHE A 190 -8.40 -13.03 14.69
C PHE A 190 -8.94 -14.41 15.12
N SER A 191 -8.02 -15.35 15.33
CA SER A 191 -8.34 -16.65 15.88
C SER A 191 -8.75 -16.54 17.36
N LYS A 192 -9.35 -17.60 17.90
CA LYS A 192 -9.70 -17.66 19.31
C LYS A 192 -8.47 -17.50 20.20
N ASP A 193 -7.37 -18.14 19.83
CA ASP A 193 -6.11 -18.12 20.58
C ASP A 193 -5.50 -16.71 20.63
N MET A 194 -5.52 -15.99 19.50
CA MET A 194 -5.04 -14.62 19.42
C MET A 194 -5.85 -13.69 20.32
N LYS A 195 -7.18 -13.82 20.31
CA LYS A 195 -8.09 -13.06 21.19
C LYS A 195 -7.86 -13.37 22.66
N GLN A 196 -7.68 -14.65 23.01
CA GLN A 196 -7.40 -15.06 24.39
C GLN A 196 -6.04 -14.54 24.86
N TYR A 197 -5.01 -14.60 24.01
CA TYR A 197 -3.69 -14.06 24.31
C TYR A 197 -3.75 -12.56 24.58
N ALA A 198 -4.38 -11.79 23.69
CA ALA A 198 -4.54 -10.35 23.86
C ALA A 198 -5.27 -10.02 25.18
N LYS A 199 -6.40 -10.68 25.45
CA LYS A 199 -7.15 -10.50 26.70
C LYS A 199 -6.29 -10.80 27.95
N LYS A 200 -5.54 -11.92 27.93
CA LYS A 200 -4.67 -12.31 29.06
C LYS A 200 -3.54 -11.30 29.29
N LYS A 201 -3.02 -10.70 28.22
CA LYS A 201 -1.91 -9.74 28.27
C LYS A 201 -2.36 -8.29 28.38
N LYS A 202 -3.67 -8.03 28.40
CA LYS A 202 -4.26 -6.69 28.38
C LYS A 202 -3.80 -5.86 27.17
N TYR A 203 -3.78 -6.50 25.99
CA TYR A 203 -3.49 -5.85 24.72
C TYR A 203 -4.75 -5.61 23.91
N GLU A 204 -4.78 -4.49 23.20
CA GLU A 204 -5.76 -4.21 22.16
C GLU A 204 -5.29 -4.77 20.82
N LEU A 205 -6.19 -5.45 20.13
CA LEU A 205 -5.93 -5.98 18.78
C LEU A 205 -6.22 -4.88 17.75
N MET A 206 -5.20 -4.41 17.06
CA MET A 206 -5.34 -3.38 16.02
C MET A 206 -5.75 -4.02 14.69
N THR A 207 -4.83 -4.76 14.07
CA THR A 207 -5.02 -5.35 12.75
C THR A 207 -4.44 -6.75 12.72
N ASN A 208 -5.01 -7.58 11.86
CA ASN A 208 -4.57 -8.95 11.67
C ASN A 208 -4.19 -9.17 10.20
N PHE A 209 -2.94 -9.51 9.96
CA PHE A 209 -2.40 -9.78 8.64
C PHE A 209 -1.81 -11.19 8.57
N TYR A 210 -1.70 -11.72 7.37
CA TYR A 210 -0.94 -12.94 7.13
C TYR A 210 -0.21 -12.89 5.79
N LEU A 211 0.86 -13.65 5.69
CA LEU A 211 1.61 -13.77 4.45
C LEU A 211 0.78 -14.45 3.36
N LYS A 212 0.93 -13.96 2.14
CA LYS A 212 0.25 -14.49 0.95
C LYS A 212 0.61 -15.96 0.65
N SER A 213 1.84 -16.36 0.99
CA SER A 213 2.44 -17.67 0.68
C SER A 213 2.65 -18.59 1.88
N GLY A 214 2.27 -18.16 3.09
CA GLY A 214 2.60 -18.88 4.31
C GLY A 214 1.45 -19.01 5.30
N LYS A 215 1.71 -19.75 6.38
CA LYS A 215 0.79 -19.91 7.51
C LYS A 215 0.95 -18.80 8.56
N ASP A 216 1.96 -17.96 8.39
CA ASP A 216 2.27 -16.88 9.32
C ASP A 216 1.27 -15.76 9.24
N ARG A 217 0.87 -15.25 10.38
CA ARG A 217 0.04 -14.08 10.55
C ARG A 217 0.77 -13.06 11.37
N PHE A 218 0.74 -11.82 10.93
CA PHE A 218 1.34 -10.70 11.63
C PHE A 218 0.27 -9.70 11.98
N TRP A 219 0.35 -9.11 13.18
CA TRP A 219 -0.57 -8.07 13.60
C TRP A 219 0.07 -7.15 14.62
N VAL A 220 -0.52 -5.99 14.77
CA VAL A 220 -0.11 -4.99 15.76
C VAL A 220 -0.98 -5.12 17.00
N MET A 221 -0.35 -5.03 18.17
CA MET A 221 -1.03 -4.88 19.45
C MET A 221 -0.42 -3.72 20.23
N LYS A 222 -1.26 -3.01 20.97
CA LYS A 222 -0.86 -2.00 21.95
C LYS A 222 -1.39 -2.37 23.33
N PRO A 223 -0.72 -1.97 24.43
CA PRO A 223 -1.24 -2.16 25.76
C PRO A 223 -2.54 -1.38 25.99
N PHE A 224 -3.46 -1.94 26.75
CA PHE A 224 -4.58 -1.19 27.30
C PHE A 224 -4.06 -0.26 28.41
N TYR A 225 -4.45 1.00 28.39
CA TYR A 225 -4.30 1.95 29.51
C TYR A 225 -2.89 2.47 29.82
N GLU A 226 -1.91 2.26 29.00
CA GLU A 226 -0.62 2.95 29.19
C GLU A 226 -0.59 4.20 28.30
N GLU A 227 -0.95 5.34 28.87
CA GLU A 227 -0.75 6.66 28.25
C GLU A 227 0.77 6.93 28.19
N ASN A 228 1.25 7.44 27.07
CA ASN A 228 2.62 7.95 26.87
C ASN A 228 3.75 6.94 26.67
N ILE A 229 3.48 5.73 26.18
CA ILE A 229 4.54 4.80 25.83
C ILE A 229 4.48 4.45 24.34
N LEU A 230 5.61 4.64 23.64
CA LEU A 230 5.82 4.14 22.28
C LEU A 230 5.86 2.60 22.30
N GLU A 231 4.71 1.98 22.39
CA GLU A 231 4.59 0.53 22.60
C GLU A 231 3.94 -0.23 21.45
N GLY A 232 3.91 0.33 20.25
CA GLY A 232 3.49 -0.44 19.07
C GLY A 232 4.34 -1.70 18.97
N ARG A 233 3.69 -2.87 19.04
CA ARG A 233 4.35 -4.17 18.97
C ARG A 233 3.78 -4.98 17.83
N ILE A 234 4.66 -5.64 17.07
CA ILE A 234 4.27 -6.58 16.02
C ILE A 234 4.40 -7.99 16.56
N PHE A 235 3.35 -8.76 16.38
CA PHE A 235 3.29 -10.17 16.77
C PHE A 235 3.21 -11.06 15.53
N ARG A 236 3.80 -12.24 15.64
CA ARG A 236 3.69 -13.33 14.67
C ARG A 236 2.95 -14.48 15.31
N TYR A 237 1.98 -15.03 14.57
CA TYR A 237 1.35 -16.31 14.87
C TYR A 237 1.81 -17.34 13.85
N HIS A 238 2.37 -18.43 14.35
CA HIS A 238 2.82 -19.55 13.54
C HIS A 238 2.44 -20.85 14.26
N GLU A 239 1.61 -21.68 13.64
CA GLU A 239 1.25 -23.03 14.12
C GLU A 239 0.87 -23.08 15.62
N GLY A 240 -0.01 -22.20 16.05
CA GLY A 240 -0.48 -22.14 17.44
C GLY A 240 0.42 -21.33 18.39
N LYS A 241 1.60 -20.90 17.97
CA LYS A 241 2.52 -20.11 18.79
C LYS A 241 2.39 -18.62 18.47
N ILE A 242 2.36 -17.81 19.52
CA ILE A 242 2.33 -16.34 19.44
C ILE A 242 3.66 -15.82 19.97
N GLN A 243 4.33 -15.02 19.17
CA GLN A 243 5.63 -14.41 19.49
C GLN A 243 5.55 -12.91 19.22
N CYS A 244 6.04 -12.07 20.17
CA CYS A 244 6.36 -10.68 19.88
C CYS A 244 7.65 -10.65 19.04
N VAL A 245 7.54 -10.19 17.79
CA VAL A 245 8.67 -10.21 16.85
C VAL A 245 9.30 -8.82 16.68
N PHE A 246 8.59 -7.77 17.04
CA PHE A 246 9.11 -6.40 17.05
C PHE A 246 8.49 -5.61 18.20
N LYS A 247 9.29 -4.78 18.82
CA LYS A 247 8.91 -3.83 19.88
C LYS A 247 9.80 -2.60 19.76
N PHE A 248 9.19 -1.42 19.83
CA PHE A 248 9.97 -0.19 20.04
C PHE A 248 10.66 -0.25 21.40
N ARG A 249 11.80 0.39 21.51
CA ARG A 249 12.56 0.55 22.74
C ARG A 249 12.98 2.00 22.84
N GLU A 250 13.10 2.49 24.04
CA GLU A 250 13.79 3.76 24.27
C GLU A 250 15.21 3.65 23.72
N PRO A 251 15.74 4.72 23.12
CA PRO A 251 17.09 4.77 22.55
C PRO A 251 18.17 4.45 23.56
#